data_7afff7d3b50a37446ceb47f7085758f4
#
_entry.id   7afff7d3b50a37446ceb47f7085758f4
#
_cell.length_a   1.000
_cell.length_b   1.000
_cell.length_c   1.000
_cell.angle_alpha   90.00
_cell.angle_beta   90.00
_cell.angle_gamma   90.00
#
_symmetry.space_group_name_H-M   'P 1'
#
loop_
_entity.id
_entity.type
_entity.pdbx_description
1 polymer ?
#
loop_
_entity_poly.entity_id
_entity_poly.type
_entity_poly.pdbx_seq_one_letter_code
_entity_poly.pdbx_strand_id
1 'polypeptide(L)'
;MRKVCALLVMVLFLAMPALAGEKGKCTGSAEDCLKKMQAKYSEMAWLGIGYDTDENGHWVVDKVYDRSPAEKAGFQKGDVLLAVNDVKYSKDNKTELKAVFATFEPGAKATYWVKRDGEKVKLEATLGSVPKDVQEQWIAEHMEHSHPEFQMASK
;
A
#
# COMPACT_ATOMS: atom_id res chain seq x y z
N MET A 1 -59.71 -40.53 18.11
CA MET A 1 -59.07 -41.01 16.86
C MET A 1 -58.70 -39.80 15.99
N ARG A 2 -57.54 -39.27 16.09
CA ARG A 2 -56.98 -38.41 15.08
C ARG A 2 -55.44 -38.42 15.30
N LYS A 3 -54.73 -39.07 14.38
CA LYS A 3 -53.29 -39.23 14.34
C LYS A 3 -52.69 -37.93 13.87
N VAL A 4 -51.87 -37.27 14.69
CA VAL A 4 -51.10 -36.09 14.31
C VAL A 4 -49.70 -36.55 13.92
N CYS A 5 -49.44 -36.54 12.62
CA CYS A 5 -48.15 -36.83 12.03
C CYS A 5 -47.22 -35.61 12.27
N ALA A 6 -46.27 -35.77 13.16
CA ALA A 6 -45.23 -34.76 13.37
C ALA A 6 -44.18 -34.88 12.26
N LEU A 7 -44.19 -33.94 11.32
CA LEU A 7 -43.16 -33.75 10.30
C LEU A 7 -41.95 -33.08 10.96
N LEU A 8 -40.89 -33.85 11.14
CA LEU A 8 -39.57 -33.40 11.56
C LEU A 8 -38.88 -32.73 10.38
N VAL A 9 -38.93 -31.41 10.34
CA VAL A 9 -38.14 -30.62 9.38
C VAL A 9 -36.71 -30.53 9.89
N MET A 10 -35.86 -31.39 9.35
CA MET A 10 -34.41 -31.37 9.57
C MET A 10 -33.80 -30.21 8.77
N VAL A 11 -33.60 -29.08 9.43
CA VAL A 11 -32.88 -27.91 8.85
C VAL A 11 -31.40 -28.25 8.76
N LEU A 12 -30.97 -28.60 7.55
CA LEU A 12 -29.57 -28.82 7.23
C LEU A 12 -28.88 -27.45 7.19
N PHE A 13 -28.22 -27.05 8.28
CA PHE A 13 -27.32 -25.92 8.31
C PHE A 13 -26.09 -26.25 7.44
N LEU A 14 -26.11 -25.84 6.16
CA LEU A 14 -24.90 -25.74 5.36
C LEU A 14 -24.04 -24.65 5.98
N ALA A 15 -23.04 -25.04 6.74
CA ALA A 15 -21.93 -24.18 7.13
C ALA A 15 -21.18 -23.75 5.85
N MET A 16 -21.48 -22.57 5.32
CA MET A 16 -20.65 -21.93 4.35
C MET A 16 -19.32 -21.56 5.04
N PRO A 17 -18.16 -22.04 4.56
CA PRO A 17 -16.90 -21.51 5.03
C PRO A 17 -16.87 -20.04 4.67
N ALA A 18 -16.78 -19.16 5.67
CA ALA A 18 -16.48 -17.76 5.49
C ALA A 18 -15.14 -17.69 4.77
N LEU A 19 -15.15 -17.31 3.49
CA LEU A 19 -13.96 -16.87 2.77
C LEU A 19 -13.51 -15.54 3.42
N ALA A 20 -12.86 -15.66 4.57
CA ALA A 20 -12.02 -14.61 5.09
C ALA A 20 -10.92 -14.43 4.06
N GLY A 21 -11.01 -13.34 3.27
CA GLY A 21 -9.98 -12.97 2.30
C GLY A 21 -8.66 -12.83 3.04
N GLU A 22 -7.79 -13.83 2.92
CA GLU A 22 -6.44 -13.78 3.44
C GLU A 22 -5.72 -12.65 2.71
N LYS A 23 -5.51 -11.55 3.41
CA LYS A 23 -4.65 -10.47 2.97
C LYS A 23 -3.26 -11.06 2.74
N GLY A 24 -2.94 -11.33 1.45
CA GLY A 24 -1.58 -11.32 0.95
C GLY A 24 -0.57 -12.29 1.54
N LYS A 25 -0.93 -13.56 1.81
CA LYS A 25 0.10 -14.58 1.97
C LYS A 25 0.83 -14.76 0.64
N CYS A 26 2.13 -14.50 0.65
CA CYS A 26 3.00 -14.80 -0.48
C CYS A 26 2.93 -16.29 -0.76
N THR A 27 2.54 -16.69 -1.99
CA THR A 27 2.39 -18.09 -2.39
C THR A 27 3.69 -18.69 -2.96
N GLY A 28 4.75 -17.87 -3.08
CA GLY A 28 6.08 -18.27 -3.53
C GLY A 28 7.00 -18.68 -2.39
N SER A 29 8.15 -19.30 -2.73
CA SER A 29 9.20 -19.55 -1.75
C SER A 29 9.76 -18.22 -1.20
N ALA A 30 10.29 -18.24 0.03
CA ALA A 30 10.91 -17.05 0.63
C ALA A 30 12.04 -16.48 -0.24
N GLU A 31 12.85 -17.34 -0.87
CA GLU A 31 13.93 -16.93 -1.77
C GLU A 31 13.43 -16.26 -3.05
N ASP A 32 12.37 -16.79 -3.68
CA ASP A 32 11.76 -16.20 -4.88
C ASP A 32 11.10 -14.87 -4.56
N CYS A 33 10.47 -14.78 -3.39
CA CYS A 33 9.87 -13.56 -2.90
C CYS A 33 10.93 -12.47 -2.68
N LEU A 34 12.03 -12.82 -2.01
CA LEU A 34 13.16 -11.92 -1.77
C LEU A 34 13.74 -11.36 -3.07
N LYS A 35 14.04 -12.23 -4.06
CA LYS A 35 14.57 -11.83 -5.37
C LYS A 35 13.63 -10.89 -6.11
N LYS A 36 12.33 -11.19 -6.11
CA LYS A 36 11.30 -10.35 -6.76
C LYS A 36 11.18 -8.98 -6.10
N MET A 37 11.25 -8.92 -4.75
CA MET A 37 11.19 -7.65 -4.03
C MET A 37 12.42 -6.81 -4.28
N GLN A 38 13.62 -7.40 -4.24
CA GLN A 38 14.87 -6.70 -4.55
C GLN A 38 14.84 -6.10 -5.96
N ALA A 39 14.47 -6.89 -6.97
CA ALA A 39 14.34 -6.41 -8.34
C ALA A 39 13.32 -5.26 -8.45
N LYS A 40 12.14 -5.44 -7.86
CA LYS A 40 11.08 -4.42 -7.85
C LYS A 40 11.54 -3.11 -7.24
N TYR A 41 12.15 -3.15 -6.06
CA TYR A 41 12.53 -1.92 -5.34
C TYR A 41 13.75 -1.23 -5.94
N SER A 42 14.65 -1.96 -6.63
CA SER A 42 15.80 -1.36 -7.33
C SER A 42 15.39 -0.48 -8.51
N GLU A 43 14.27 -0.77 -9.15
CA GLU A 43 13.74 -0.06 -10.32
C GLU A 43 12.62 0.94 -9.99
N MET A 44 12.09 0.86 -8.77
CA MET A 44 10.92 1.64 -8.39
C MET A 44 11.26 3.11 -8.18
N ALA A 45 10.47 3.99 -8.78
CA ALA A 45 10.51 5.41 -8.47
C ALA A 45 10.01 5.66 -7.05
N TRP A 46 10.67 6.56 -6.35
CA TRP A 46 10.42 6.85 -4.95
C TRP A 46 10.30 8.35 -4.68
N LEU A 47 9.22 8.73 -4.04
CA LEU A 47 9.00 10.09 -3.56
C LEU A 47 9.56 10.29 -2.14
N GLY A 48 9.43 9.30 -1.29
CA GLY A 48 9.90 9.35 0.10
C GLY A 48 8.89 9.93 1.08
N ILE A 49 7.63 9.52 0.95
CA ILE A 49 6.58 9.76 1.94
C ILE A 49 5.99 8.45 2.44
N GLY A 50 5.58 8.40 3.71
CA GLY A 50 4.55 7.52 4.22
C GLY A 50 3.22 8.26 4.22
N TYR A 51 2.12 7.53 4.08
CA TYR A 51 0.79 8.11 4.18
C TYR A 51 -0.19 7.10 4.77
N ASP A 52 -1.21 7.61 5.42
CA ASP A 52 -2.31 6.82 5.96
C ASP A 52 -3.65 7.43 5.49
N THR A 53 -4.73 6.73 5.72
CA THR A 53 -6.07 7.19 5.36
C THR A 53 -6.78 7.67 6.61
N ASP A 54 -7.25 8.93 6.60
CA ASP A 54 -8.03 9.48 7.69
C ASP A 54 -9.47 8.88 7.75
N GLU A 55 -10.23 9.24 8.77
CA GLU A 55 -11.61 8.78 8.97
C GLU A 55 -12.55 9.14 7.81
N ASN A 56 -12.23 10.19 7.05
CA ASN A 56 -12.98 10.65 5.89
C ASN A 56 -12.51 9.98 4.59
N GLY A 57 -11.45 9.17 4.65
CA GLY A 57 -10.88 8.48 3.50
C GLY A 57 -9.90 9.33 2.68
N HIS A 58 -9.42 10.45 3.23
CA HIS A 58 -8.35 11.23 2.61
C HIS A 58 -6.99 10.61 2.91
N TRP A 59 -6.06 10.73 1.98
CA TRP A 59 -4.69 10.26 2.13
C TRP A 59 -3.84 11.38 2.74
N VAL A 60 -3.33 11.15 3.93
CA VAL A 60 -2.60 12.11 4.75
C VAL A 60 -1.16 11.65 4.90
N VAL A 61 -0.21 12.53 4.63
CA VAL A 61 1.22 12.25 4.84
C VAL A 61 1.48 12.11 6.33
N ASP A 62 1.89 10.93 6.76
CA ASP A 62 2.25 10.63 8.15
C ASP A 62 3.75 10.68 8.39
N LYS A 63 4.56 10.47 7.33
CA LYS A 63 6.02 10.49 7.39
C LYS A 63 6.61 11.09 6.12
N VAL A 64 7.63 11.90 6.27
CA VAL A 64 8.54 12.32 5.20
C VAL A 64 9.93 11.76 5.54
N TYR A 65 10.53 11.04 4.61
CA TYR A 65 11.86 10.46 4.80
C TYR A 65 12.94 11.52 4.62
N ASP A 66 13.95 11.49 5.47
CA ASP A 66 15.08 12.40 5.40
C ASP A 66 15.83 12.26 4.07
N ARG A 67 16.31 13.38 3.55
CA ARG A 67 17.04 13.46 2.27
C ARG A 67 16.29 12.93 1.06
N SER A 68 14.98 12.72 1.18
CA SER A 68 14.10 12.24 0.12
C SER A 68 13.77 13.33 -0.91
N PRO A 69 13.28 12.94 -2.11
CA PRO A 69 12.65 13.86 -3.05
C PRO A 69 11.50 14.66 -2.44
N ALA A 70 10.71 14.05 -1.56
CA ALA A 70 9.60 14.71 -0.88
C ALA A 70 10.05 15.82 0.05
N GLU A 71 11.08 15.58 0.87
CA GLU A 71 11.66 16.61 1.73
C GLU A 71 12.16 17.79 0.90
N LYS A 72 12.90 17.53 -0.19
CA LYS A 72 13.40 18.55 -1.10
C LYS A 72 12.30 19.34 -1.80
N ALA A 73 11.17 18.69 -2.09
CA ALA A 73 9.99 19.31 -2.68
C ALA A 73 9.14 20.08 -1.65
N GLY A 74 9.44 19.95 -0.36
CA GLY A 74 8.77 20.66 0.72
C GLY A 74 7.50 19.99 1.22
N PHE A 75 7.36 18.66 1.06
CA PHE A 75 6.29 17.92 1.73
C PHE A 75 6.44 17.98 3.25
N GLN A 76 5.31 17.95 3.95
CA GLN A 76 5.27 17.97 5.40
C GLN A 76 4.30 16.91 5.93
N LYS A 77 4.57 16.40 7.11
CA LYS A 77 3.61 15.58 7.84
C LYS A 77 2.32 16.37 8.06
N GLY A 78 1.19 15.73 7.78
CA GLY A 78 -0.14 16.35 7.85
C GLY A 78 -0.65 16.87 6.50
N ASP A 79 0.17 16.91 5.45
CA ASP A 79 -0.30 17.22 4.10
C ASP A 79 -1.37 16.23 3.66
N VAL A 80 -2.51 16.72 3.21
CA VAL A 80 -3.55 15.89 2.59
C VAL A 80 -3.31 15.82 1.08
N LEU A 81 -3.08 14.63 0.53
CA LEU A 81 -2.85 14.45 -0.90
C LEU A 81 -4.13 14.68 -1.68
N LEU A 82 -4.14 15.65 -2.58
CA LEU A 82 -5.31 16.02 -3.41
C LEU A 82 -5.21 15.46 -4.82
N ALA A 83 -4.06 15.60 -5.47
CA ALA A 83 -3.84 15.11 -6.83
C ALA A 83 -2.35 14.88 -7.11
N VAL A 84 -2.07 14.01 -8.09
CA VAL A 84 -0.76 13.82 -8.71
C VAL A 84 -0.91 13.87 -10.22
N ASN A 85 -0.11 14.70 -10.91
CA ASN A 85 -0.19 14.92 -12.36
C ASN A 85 -1.64 15.07 -12.84
N ASP A 86 -2.42 15.92 -12.15
CA ASP A 86 -3.83 16.23 -12.40
C ASP A 86 -4.84 15.10 -12.10
N VAL A 87 -4.39 13.91 -11.72
CA VAL A 87 -5.26 12.81 -11.27
C VAL A 87 -5.52 12.94 -9.77
N LYS A 88 -6.79 13.07 -9.40
CA LYS A 88 -7.20 13.25 -8.00
C LYS A 88 -7.03 11.97 -7.19
N TYR A 89 -6.54 12.12 -5.97
CA TYR A 89 -6.56 11.08 -4.96
C TYR A 89 -8.00 10.83 -4.50
N SER A 90 -8.62 9.78 -5.02
CA SER A 90 -9.94 9.32 -4.60
C SER A 90 -10.07 7.81 -4.77
N LYS A 91 -11.07 7.23 -4.08
CA LYS A 91 -11.37 5.79 -4.22
C LYS A 91 -11.84 5.45 -5.63
N ASP A 92 -12.47 6.39 -6.32
CA ASP A 92 -13.02 6.20 -7.68
C ASP A 92 -11.92 6.24 -8.75
N ASN A 93 -10.83 6.97 -8.50
CA ASN A 93 -9.72 7.16 -9.44
C ASN A 93 -8.56 6.15 -9.26
N LYS A 94 -8.79 5.04 -8.56
CA LYS A 94 -7.71 4.05 -8.29
C LYS A 94 -7.02 3.51 -9.54
N THR A 95 -7.78 3.32 -10.62
CA THR A 95 -7.23 2.81 -11.89
C THR A 95 -6.34 3.85 -12.56
N GLU A 96 -6.79 5.11 -12.59
CA GLU A 96 -6.04 6.22 -13.15
C GLU A 96 -4.78 6.52 -12.33
N LEU A 97 -4.87 6.51 -11.01
CA LEU A 97 -3.71 6.67 -10.13
C LEU A 97 -2.68 5.55 -10.36
N LYS A 98 -3.13 4.29 -10.50
CA LYS A 98 -2.22 3.18 -10.84
C LYS A 98 -1.54 3.40 -12.19
N ALA A 99 -2.26 3.90 -13.20
CA ALA A 99 -1.69 4.20 -14.50
C ALA A 99 -0.63 5.31 -14.40
N VAL A 100 -0.90 6.38 -13.66
CA VAL A 100 0.09 7.46 -13.41
C VAL A 100 1.33 6.91 -12.70
N PHE A 101 1.16 6.15 -11.62
CA PHE A 101 2.30 5.59 -10.89
C PHE A 101 3.11 4.58 -11.71
N ALA A 102 2.46 3.87 -12.64
CA ALA A 102 3.16 2.94 -13.54
C ALA A 102 4.08 3.65 -14.56
N THR A 103 3.89 4.95 -14.78
CA THR A 103 4.78 5.76 -15.65
C THR A 103 5.96 6.36 -14.89
N PHE A 104 6.02 6.21 -13.58
CA PHE A 104 7.07 6.82 -12.77
C PHE A 104 8.35 5.99 -12.82
N GLU A 105 9.42 6.67 -13.16
CA GLU A 105 10.79 6.15 -13.15
C GLU A 105 11.68 7.05 -12.27
N PRO A 106 12.79 6.55 -11.74
CA PRO A 106 13.78 7.40 -11.09
C PRO A 106 14.25 8.52 -12.04
N GLY A 107 14.20 9.77 -11.55
CA GLY A 107 14.47 10.97 -12.35
C GLY A 107 13.23 11.62 -12.97
N ALA A 108 12.08 10.96 -12.97
CA ALA A 108 10.84 11.55 -13.47
C ALA A 108 10.39 12.72 -12.57
N LYS A 109 9.82 13.74 -13.22
CA LYS A 109 9.19 14.85 -12.50
C LYS A 109 7.72 14.57 -12.29
N ALA A 110 7.23 14.82 -11.08
CA ALA A 110 5.82 14.67 -10.73
C ALA A 110 5.35 15.95 -10.03
N THR A 111 4.13 16.36 -10.37
CA THR A 111 3.45 17.49 -9.73
C THR A 111 2.42 16.96 -8.75
N TYR A 112 2.49 17.42 -7.52
CA TYR A 112 1.54 17.07 -6.47
C TYR A 112 0.75 18.29 -6.03
N TRP A 113 -0.50 18.08 -5.74
CA TRP A 113 -1.34 19.04 -5.05
C TRP A 113 -1.67 18.49 -3.69
N VAL A 114 -1.38 19.26 -2.65
CA VAL A 114 -1.68 18.92 -1.26
C VAL A 114 -2.54 20.01 -0.64
N LYS A 115 -3.27 19.66 0.42
CA LYS A 115 -3.92 20.63 1.29
C LYS A 115 -3.14 20.70 2.59
N ARG A 116 -2.67 21.90 2.93
CA ARG A 116 -1.92 22.22 4.14
C ARG A 116 -2.56 23.41 4.82
N ASP A 117 -2.92 23.28 6.11
CA ASP A 117 -3.55 24.35 6.89
C ASP A 117 -4.79 24.99 6.21
N GLY A 118 -5.54 24.16 5.49
CA GLY A 118 -6.72 24.59 4.73
C GLY A 118 -6.45 25.09 3.32
N GLU A 119 -5.22 25.39 2.97
CA GLU A 119 -4.81 25.93 1.67
C GLU A 119 -4.32 24.84 0.71
N LYS A 120 -4.53 25.08 -0.60
CA LYS A 120 -4.04 24.21 -1.66
C LYS A 120 -2.63 24.62 -2.06
N VAL A 121 -1.67 23.72 -1.89
CA VAL A 121 -0.26 23.93 -2.21
C VAL A 121 0.16 23.03 -3.37
N LYS A 122 0.89 23.59 -4.35
CA LYS A 122 1.51 22.85 -5.44
C LYS A 122 2.95 22.51 -5.06
N LEU A 123 3.31 21.22 -5.17
CA LEU A 123 4.67 20.74 -4.95
C LEU A 123 5.17 20.03 -6.20
N GLU A 124 6.41 20.29 -6.59
CA GLU A 124 7.06 19.62 -7.72
C GLU A 124 8.23 18.78 -7.19
N ALA A 125 8.20 17.50 -7.45
CA ALA A 125 9.23 16.57 -7.01
C ALA A 125 9.90 15.89 -8.21
N THR A 126 11.23 15.73 -8.14
CA THR A 126 11.96 14.82 -9.02
C THR A 126 12.14 13.50 -8.28
N LEU A 127 11.47 12.44 -8.74
CA LEU A 127 11.48 11.15 -8.09
C LEU A 127 12.88 10.54 -8.08
N GLY A 128 13.25 9.87 -6.99
CA GLY A 128 14.51 9.17 -6.85
C GLY A 128 14.34 7.65 -6.95
N SER A 129 15.45 6.93 -6.77
CA SER A 129 15.42 5.50 -6.48
C SER A 129 15.19 5.28 -5.00
N VAL A 130 14.60 4.15 -4.61
CA VAL A 130 14.46 3.77 -3.21
C VAL A 130 15.85 3.57 -2.60
N PRO A 131 16.20 4.24 -1.48
CA PRO A 131 17.47 4.02 -0.80
C PRO A 131 17.61 2.57 -0.34
N LYS A 132 18.83 2.04 -0.31
CA LYS A 132 19.08 0.63 0.05
C LYS A 132 18.61 0.27 1.46
N ASP A 133 18.86 1.14 2.42
CA ASP A 133 18.40 0.97 3.80
C ASP A 133 16.87 0.89 3.91
N VAL A 134 16.14 1.68 3.12
CA VAL A 134 14.69 1.62 3.04
C VAL A 134 14.22 0.32 2.35
N GLN A 135 14.90 -0.09 1.27
CA GLN A 135 14.62 -1.38 0.62
C GLN A 135 14.79 -2.54 1.59
N GLU A 136 15.92 -2.58 2.32
CA GLU A 136 16.24 -3.61 3.31
C GLU A 136 15.19 -3.64 4.43
N GLN A 137 14.77 -2.47 4.93
CA GLN A 137 13.71 -2.38 5.93
C GLN A 137 12.40 -2.98 5.42
N TRP A 138 11.93 -2.59 4.23
CA TRP A 138 10.67 -3.09 3.68
C TRP A 138 10.70 -4.59 3.37
N ILE A 139 11.86 -5.08 2.92
CA ILE A 139 12.08 -6.51 2.71
C ILE A 139 12.02 -7.25 4.04
N ALA A 140 12.71 -6.75 5.08
CA ALA A 140 12.73 -7.36 6.40
C ALA A 140 11.31 -7.42 7.01
N GLU A 141 10.56 -6.32 6.96
CA GLU A 141 9.18 -6.26 7.42
C GLU A 141 8.27 -7.27 6.69
N HIS A 142 8.42 -7.37 5.36
CA HIS A 142 7.65 -8.34 4.58
C HIS A 142 8.01 -9.78 4.94
N MET A 143 9.29 -10.09 5.05
CA MET A 143 9.77 -11.43 5.37
C MET A 143 9.32 -11.85 6.78
N GLU A 144 9.34 -10.95 7.75
CA GLU A 144 8.86 -11.23 9.10
C GLU A 144 7.37 -11.58 9.14
N HIS A 145 6.54 -10.85 8.38
CA HIS A 145 5.09 -11.06 8.39
C HIS A 145 4.61 -12.21 7.51
N SER A 146 5.29 -12.44 6.37
CA SER A 146 4.82 -13.37 5.34
C SER A 146 5.59 -14.69 5.32
N HIS A 147 6.82 -14.71 5.85
CA HIS A 147 7.73 -15.84 5.84
C HIS A 147 8.45 -16.02 7.19
N PRO A 148 7.72 -16.22 8.30
CA PRO A 148 8.33 -16.34 9.64
C PRO A 148 9.30 -17.50 9.75
N GLU A 149 9.16 -18.53 8.91
CA GLU A 149 10.05 -19.68 8.82
C GLU A 149 11.47 -19.31 8.35
N PHE A 150 11.63 -18.23 7.57
CA PHE A 150 12.92 -17.78 7.05
C PHE A 150 13.86 -17.28 8.16
N GLN A 151 13.31 -16.68 9.21
CA GLN A 151 14.11 -16.18 10.35
C GLN A 151 14.63 -17.29 11.25
N MET A 152 13.96 -18.44 11.30
CA MET A 152 14.39 -19.59 12.11
C MET A 152 15.57 -20.34 11.49
N ALA A 153 15.79 -20.22 10.19
CA ALA A 153 16.87 -20.88 9.46
C ALA A 153 18.22 -20.11 9.49
N SER A 154 18.22 -18.85 9.95
CA SER A 154 19.40 -17.97 9.97
C SER A 154 20.04 -17.78 11.36
N LYS A 155 19.67 -18.63 12.35
CA LYS A 155 20.29 -18.64 13.70
C LYS A 155 21.27 -19.79 13.89
#